data_2094ca6d546d9b348cfc3b70d7c40dfc
#
_entry.id   2094ca6d546d9b348cfc3b70d7c40dfc
#
_cell.length_a   1.000
_cell.length_b   1.000
_cell.length_c   1.000
_cell.angle_alpha   90.00
_cell.angle_beta   90.00
_cell.angle_gamma   90.00
#
_symmetry.space_group_name_H-M   'P 1'
#
loop_
_entity.id
_entity.type
_entity.pdbx_description
1 polymer ?
#
loop_
_entity_poly.entity_id
_entity_poly.type
_entity_poly.pdbx_seq_one_letter_code
_entity_poly.pdbx_strand_id
1 'polypeptide(L)'
;IIGIIDSIHKVGSYRFGYKIIGRQEEIKELSIFHDFDAGVISIGDNWTRYNVSQHIKKQLPNFKFINAIHPSVIIGNSVVLGNGIVAMAGCIFNPKAKIGDHTFFATGAQVEHDCVISDYASISAGSIIGGHVKLGEFSAITLGVTILDRINIGKNSVIGAGSLVVKDIPDNVLVYGNPAKIIRLRNEGEKFLK
;
A
#
# COMPACT_ATOMS: atom_id res chain seq x y z
N ILE A 1 -14.95 -13.74 -5.14
CA ILE A 1 -14.65 -12.57 -6.02
C ILE A 1 -15.63 -12.63 -7.19
N ILE A 2 -16.39 -11.55 -7.39
CA ILE A 2 -17.40 -11.44 -8.47
C ILE A 2 -16.70 -11.13 -9.80
N GLY A 3 -15.70 -10.25 -9.78
CA GLY A 3 -14.95 -9.86 -10.97
C GLY A 3 -13.91 -8.78 -10.67
N ILE A 4 -13.29 -8.30 -11.73
CA ILE A 4 -12.28 -7.24 -11.70
C ILE A 4 -12.83 -6.03 -12.44
N ILE A 5 -12.71 -4.86 -11.84
CA ILE A 5 -12.91 -3.56 -12.50
C ILE A 5 -11.53 -3.05 -12.92
N ASP A 6 -11.33 -2.82 -14.22
CA ASP A 6 -10.00 -2.52 -14.76
C ASP A 6 -10.10 -1.48 -15.89
N SER A 7 -9.31 -0.41 -15.80
CA SER A 7 -9.32 0.69 -16.77
C SER A 7 -8.47 0.43 -18.02
N ILE A 8 -7.67 -0.65 -18.05
CA ILE A 8 -6.72 -0.94 -19.13
C ILE A 8 -7.20 -2.09 -20.01
N HIS A 9 -7.56 -3.21 -19.41
CA HIS A 9 -7.85 -4.44 -20.14
C HIS A 9 -9.31 -4.45 -20.66
N LYS A 10 -9.54 -5.23 -21.74
CA LYS A 10 -10.85 -5.32 -22.39
C LYS A 10 -11.91 -5.90 -21.45
N VAL A 11 -13.06 -5.22 -21.33
CA VAL A 11 -14.24 -5.73 -20.62
C VAL A 11 -14.69 -7.04 -21.24
N GLY A 12 -15.04 -8.01 -20.40
CA GLY A 12 -15.38 -9.38 -20.79
C GLY A 12 -14.20 -10.33 -20.89
N SER A 13 -12.95 -9.84 -20.93
CA SER A 13 -11.76 -10.71 -20.88
C SER A 13 -11.49 -11.20 -19.43
N TYR A 14 -10.55 -12.15 -19.30
CA TYR A 14 -10.19 -12.74 -18.01
C TYR A 14 -8.78 -12.37 -17.60
N ARG A 15 -8.59 -12.14 -16.30
CA ARG A 15 -7.30 -11.96 -15.64
C ARG A 15 -7.26 -12.79 -14.37
N PHE A 16 -6.21 -13.57 -14.19
CA PHE A 16 -6.04 -14.45 -13.02
C PHE A 16 -7.28 -15.32 -12.70
N GLY A 17 -8.00 -15.76 -13.74
CA GLY A 17 -9.23 -16.55 -13.60
C GLY A 17 -10.49 -15.75 -13.31
N TYR A 18 -10.43 -14.44 -13.18
CA TYR A 18 -11.59 -13.56 -12.94
C TYR A 18 -11.92 -12.73 -14.17
N LYS A 19 -13.22 -12.54 -14.40
CA LYS A 19 -13.73 -11.74 -15.52
C LYS A 19 -13.56 -10.25 -15.23
N ILE A 20 -13.14 -9.47 -16.23
CA ILE A 20 -13.21 -8.01 -16.20
C ILE A 20 -14.67 -7.62 -16.48
N ILE A 21 -15.33 -7.07 -15.46
CA ILE A 21 -16.78 -6.81 -15.47
C ILE A 21 -17.13 -5.38 -15.90
N GLY A 22 -16.17 -4.45 -15.92
CA GLY A 22 -16.40 -3.08 -16.33
C GLY A 22 -15.25 -2.15 -16.02
N ARG A 23 -15.52 -0.85 -16.17
CA ARG A 23 -14.60 0.27 -15.95
C ARG A 23 -14.86 0.94 -14.62
N GLN A 24 -13.86 1.67 -14.12
CA GLN A 24 -13.93 2.40 -12.86
C GLN A 24 -15.06 3.46 -12.87
N GLU A 25 -15.28 4.10 -14.00
CA GLU A 25 -16.30 5.13 -14.19
C GLU A 25 -17.73 4.57 -14.03
N GLU A 26 -17.90 3.28 -14.29
CA GLU A 26 -19.17 2.56 -14.26
C GLU A 26 -19.45 1.90 -12.89
N ILE A 27 -18.65 2.19 -11.86
CA ILE A 27 -18.67 1.43 -10.61
C ILE A 27 -20.03 1.43 -9.92
N LYS A 28 -20.80 2.51 -10.05
CA LYS A 28 -22.13 2.63 -9.45
C LYS A 28 -23.13 1.67 -10.11
N GLU A 29 -23.17 1.66 -11.43
CA GLU A 29 -24.02 0.76 -12.22
C GLU A 29 -23.62 -0.70 -12.03
N LEU A 30 -22.30 -0.95 -12.03
CA LEU A 30 -21.75 -2.28 -11.80
C LEU A 30 -22.07 -2.81 -10.40
N SER A 31 -22.06 -1.95 -9.38
CA SER A 31 -22.40 -2.36 -8.00
C SER A 31 -23.86 -2.81 -7.87
N ILE A 32 -24.77 -2.15 -8.58
CA ILE A 32 -26.19 -2.52 -8.62
C ILE A 32 -26.38 -3.81 -9.45
N PHE A 33 -25.77 -3.88 -10.64
CA PHE A 33 -25.95 -5.02 -11.56
C PHE A 33 -25.38 -6.33 -11.00
N HIS A 34 -24.24 -6.26 -10.32
CA HIS A 34 -23.56 -7.44 -9.76
C HIS A 34 -23.77 -7.63 -8.27
N ASP A 35 -24.57 -6.77 -7.63
CA ASP A 35 -24.91 -6.82 -6.20
C ASP A 35 -23.67 -6.91 -5.29
N PHE A 36 -22.79 -5.91 -5.36
CA PHE A 36 -21.62 -5.82 -4.48
C PHE A 36 -21.53 -4.47 -3.76
N ASP A 37 -21.11 -4.50 -2.51
CA ASP A 37 -20.92 -3.33 -1.64
C ASP A 37 -19.49 -3.24 -1.07
N ALA A 38 -18.60 -4.15 -1.48
CA ALA A 38 -17.26 -4.24 -0.92
C ALA A 38 -16.20 -4.62 -1.98
N GLY A 39 -14.96 -4.25 -1.73
CA GLY A 39 -13.84 -4.60 -2.59
C GLY A 39 -12.50 -4.12 -2.06
N VAL A 40 -11.43 -4.41 -2.81
CA VAL A 40 -10.06 -4.00 -2.52
C VAL A 40 -9.43 -3.35 -3.75
N ILE A 41 -8.59 -2.34 -3.55
CA ILE A 41 -7.84 -1.70 -4.62
C ILE A 41 -6.44 -2.31 -4.66
N SER A 42 -6.14 -3.09 -5.71
CA SER A 42 -4.86 -3.80 -5.87
C SER A 42 -3.83 -3.02 -6.72
N ILE A 43 -3.85 -1.70 -6.64
CA ILE A 43 -2.94 -0.80 -7.37
C ILE A 43 -1.73 -0.48 -6.49
N GLY A 44 -0.51 -0.77 -6.99
CA GLY A 44 0.74 -0.56 -6.24
C GLY A 44 1.09 0.91 -6.02
N ASP A 45 0.84 1.79 -7.00
CA ASP A 45 1.16 3.21 -6.87
C ASP A 45 0.24 3.91 -5.86
N ASN A 46 0.82 4.61 -4.89
CA ASN A 46 0.12 5.17 -3.73
C ASN A 46 -0.90 6.24 -4.12
N TRP A 47 -0.51 7.17 -4.99
CA TRP A 47 -1.38 8.26 -5.42
C TRP A 47 -2.49 7.79 -6.36
N THR A 48 -2.19 6.84 -7.23
CA THR A 48 -3.22 6.21 -8.07
C THR A 48 -4.23 5.47 -7.21
N ARG A 49 -3.77 4.70 -6.21
CA ARG A 49 -4.64 3.99 -5.26
C ARG A 49 -5.53 4.95 -4.47
N TYR A 50 -4.97 6.09 -4.01
CA TYR A 50 -5.73 7.15 -3.35
C TYR A 50 -6.82 7.70 -4.26
N ASN A 51 -6.49 8.14 -5.47
CA ASN A 51 -7.45 8.73 -6.40
C ASN A 51 -8.60 7.78 -6.73
N VAL A 52 -8.30 6.49 -6.92
CA VAL A 52 -9.32 5.44 -7.14
C VAL A 52 -10.21 5.29 -5.90
N SER A 53 -9.64 5.29 -4.70
CA SER A 53 -10.43 5.18 -3.47
C SER A 53 -11.38 6.36 -3.27
N GLN A 54 -10.92 7.60 -3.56
CA GLN A 54 -11.75 8.79 -3.47
C GLN A 54 -12.87 8.77 -4.52
N HIS A 55 -12.57 8.32 -5.74
CA HIS A 55 -13.58 8.15 -6.78
C HIS A 55 -14.67 7.16 -6.35
N ILE A 56 -14.28 6.00 -5.82
CA ILE A 56 -15.21 4.97 -5.33
C ILE A 56 -16.08 5.54 -4.19
N LYS A 57 -15.48 6.16 -3.19
CA LYS A 57 -16.21 6.77 -2.05
C LYS A 57 -17.21 7.83 -2.50
N LYS A 58 -16.87 8.62 -3.52
CA LYS A 58 -17.77 9.63 -4.09
C LYS A 58 -18.99 9.01 -4.78
N GLN A 59 -18.81 7.92 -5.51
CA GLN A 59 -19.87 7.23 -6.24
C GLN A 59 -20.71 6.31 -5.32
N LEU A 60 -20.05 5.67 -4.35
CA LEU A 60 -20.61 4.68 -3.43
C LEU A 60 -20.18 5.03 -1.99
N PRO A 61 -20.87 5.97 -1.30
CA PRO A 61 -20.46 6.44 0.03
C PRO A 61 -20.37 5.35 1.10
N ASN A 62 -21.18 4.30 0.96
CA ASN A 62 -21.23 3.17 1.91
C ASN A 62 -20.34 1.98 1.48
N PHE A 63 -19.52 2.13 0.45
CA PHE A 63 -18.64 1.06 -0.03
C PHE A 63 -17.62 0.67 1.05
N LYS A 64 -17.49 -0.64 1.28
CA LYS A 64 -16.59 -1.20 2.28
C LYS A 64 -15.28 -1.60 1.62
N PHE A 65 -14.18 -0.96 2.00
CA PHE A 65 -12.87 -1.44 1.61
C PHE A 65 -12.44 -2.58 2.52
N ILE A 66 -12.29 -3.76 1.94
CA ILE A 66 -11.89 -4.98 2.66
C ILE A 66 -10.38 -5.21 2.52
N ASN A 67 -9.83 -5.97 3.45
CA ASN A 67 -8.41 -6.35 3.43
C ASN A 67 -8.21 -7.62 2.60
N ALA A 68 -7.21 -7.62 1.70
CA ALA A 68 -6.74 -8.79 0.96
C ALA A 68 -5.40 -9.24 1.56
N ILE A 69 -5.47 -10.17 2.51
CA ILE A 69 -4.30 -10.66 3.24
C ILE A 69 -4.06 -12.12 2.85
N HIS A 70 -2.86 -12.41 2.34
CA HIS A 70 -2.49 -13.77 1.96
C HIS A 70 -2.46 -14.67 3.21
N PRO A 71 -2.91 -15.94 3.15
CA PRO A 71 -2.95 -16.85 4.31
C PRO A 71 -1.61 -17.09 5.02
N SER A 72 -0.48 -16.89 4.34
CA SER A 72 0.86 -17.02 4.94
C SER A 72 1.37 -15.76 5.64
N VAL A 73 0.56 -14.71 5.76
CA VAL A 73 0.93 -13.50 6.51
C VAL A 73 0.89 -13.80 8.01
N ILE A 74 1.96 -13.44 8.71
CA ILE A 74 2.03 -13.57 10.16
C ILE A 74 1.62 -12.24 10.79
N ILE A 75 0.62 -12.27 11.67
CA ILE A 75 0.12 -11.11 12.39
C ILE A 75 0.34 -11.33 13.88
N GLY A 76 1.21 -10.51 14.46
CA GLY A 76 1.56 -10.57 15.88
C GLY A 76 0.44 -10.06 16.81
N ASN A 77 0.62 -10.24 18.08
CA ASN A 77 -0.34 -9.82 19.10
C ASN A 77 -0.52 -8.29 19.09
N SER A 78 -1.77 -7.86 19.26
CA SER A 78 -2.13 -6.43 19.36
C SER A 78 -1.77 -5.60 18.12
N VAL A 79 -1.60 -6.22 16.96
CA VAL A 79 -1.54 -5.50 15.67
C VAL A 79 -2.89 -4.89 15.38
N VAL A 80 -2.91 -3.62 15.01
CA VAL A 80 -4.13 -2.91 14.58
C VAL A 80 -4.07 -2.72 13.07
N LEU A 81 -5.09 -3.20 12.37
CA LEU A 81 -5.21 -3.09 10.92
C LEU A 81 -6.32 -2.13 10.55
N GLY A 82 -6.05 -1.23 9.63
CA GLY A 82 -7.04 -0.42 8.92
C GLY A 82 -7.80 -1.23 7.85
N ASN A 83 -8.36 -0.53 6.88
CA ASN A 83 -9.18 -1.08 5.81
C ASN A 83 -8.49 -0.95 4.45
N GLY A 84 -8.84 -1.82 3.50
CA GLY A 84 -8.31 -1.78 2.14
C GLY A 84 -6.85 -2.18 2.01
N ILE A 85 -6.31 -2.87 3.00
CA ILE A 85 -4.92 -3.35 3.03
C ILE A 85 -4.73 -4.49 2.03
N VAL A 86 -3.63 -4.45 1.29
CA VAL A 86 -3.14 -5.58 0.50
C VAL A 86 -1.85 -6.09 1.14
N ALA A 87 -1.81 -7.34 1.58
CA ALA A 87 -0.62 -7.99 2.11
C ALA A 87 -0.34 -9.31 1.38
N MET A 88 0.75 -9.35 0.64
CA MET A 88 1.17 -10.51 -0.15
C MET A 88 1.81 -11.60 0.72
N ALA A 89 2.12 -12.73 0.10
CA ALA A 89 2.69 -13.90 0.77
C ALA A 89 3.95 -13.57 1.59
N GLY A 90 4.04 -14.16 2.79
CA GLY A 90 5.22 -14.09 3.65
C GLY A 90 5.44 -12.75 4.35
N CYS A 91 4.49 -11.81 4.29
CA CYS A 91 4.58 -10.60 5.10
C CYS A 91 4.48 -10.92 6.60
N ILE A 92 5.16 -10.10 7.41
CA ILE A 92 5.16 -10.24 8.87
C ILE A 92 4.83 -8.87 9.49
N PHE A 93 3.82 -8.83 10.35
CA PHE A 93 3.48 -7.68 11.19
C PHE A 93 3.71 -8.05 12.65
N ASN A 94 4.76 -7.53 13.24
CA ASN A 94 5.14 -7.84 14.62
C ASN A 94 4.27 -7.12 15.65
N PRO A 95 4.31 -7.53 16.93
CA PRO A 95 3.37 -7.07 17.95
C PRO A 95 3.26 -5.54 18.05
N LYS A 96 2.00 -5.07 18.27
CA LYS A 96 1.64 -3.65 18.42
C LYS A 96 1.89 -2.76 17.20
N ALA A 97 2.23 -3.30 16.04
CA ALA A 97 2.27 -2.52 14.82
C ALA A 97 0.87 -1.98 14.50
N LYS A 98 0.82 -0.73 14.04
CA LYS A 98 -0.42 -0.06 13.58
C LYS A 98 -0.30 0.18 12.08
N ILE A 99 -1.22 -0.39 11.33
CA ILE A 99 -1.23 -0.37 9.87
C ILE A 99 -2.43 0.45 9.40
N GLY A 100 -2.17 1.54 8.72
CA GLY A 100 -3.17 2.47 8.20
C GLY A 100 -3.96 1.92 7.01
N ASP A 101 -4.95 2.71 6.60
CA ASP A 101 -5.86 2.38 5.51
C ASP A 101 -5.14 2.34 4.16
N HIS A 102 -5.60 1.46 3.28
CA HIS A 102 -5.12 1.37 1.90
C HIS A 102 -3.60 1.20 1.77
N THR A 103 -2.94 0.57 2.74
CA THR A 103 -1.51 0.25 2.66
C THR A 103 -1.27 -0.98 1.79
N PHE A 104 -0.08 -1.05 1.20
CA PHE A 104 0.30 -2.15 0.30
C PHE A 104 1.62 -2.78 0.75
N PHE A 105 1.61 -4.09 0.98
CA PHE A 105 2.77 -4.88 1.38
C PHE A 105 3.04 -5.97 0.34
N ALA A 106 4.17 -5.88 -0.32
CA ALA A 106 4.60 -6.90 -1.27
C ALA A 106 5.27 -8.08 -0.56
N THR A 107 5.50 -9.16 -1.31
CA THR A 107 6.00 -10.44 -0.83
C THR A 107 7.17 -10.31 0.15
N GLY A 108 7.03 -10.90 1.35
CA GLY A 108 8.08 -10.96 2.34
C GLY A 108 8.43 -9.62 3.02
N ALA A 109 7.59 -8.59 2.90
CA ALA A 109 7.77 -7.35 3.65
C ALA A 109 7.61 -7.59 5.16
N GLN A 110 8.49 -7.03 5.97
CA GLN A 110 8.51 -7.22 7.42
C GLN A 110 8.39 -5.87 8.13
N VAL A 111 7.45 -5.80 9.06
CA VAL A 111 7.23 -4.63 9.94
C VAL A 111 7.43 -5.08 11.37
N GLU A 112 8.46 -4.54 12.02
CA GLU A 112 8.80 -4.87 13.40
C GLU A 112 7.82 -4.23 14.40
N HIS A 113 8.01 -4.56 15.68
CA HIS A 113 7.10 -4.19 16.76
C HIS A 113 6.97 -2.67 16.96
N ASP A 114 5.81 -2.23 17.46
CA ASP A 114 5.51 -0.84 17.81
C ASP A 114 5.62 0.17 16.63
N CYS A 115 5.66 -0.31 15.38
CA CYS A 115 5.69 0.54 14.20
C CYS A 115 4.34 1.20 13.93
N VAL A 116 4.38 2.36 13.28
CA VAL A 116 3.19 3.04 12.76
C VAL A 116 3.38 3.26 11.25
N ILE A 117 2.57 2.58 10.47
CA ILE A 117 2.54 2.70 9.01
C ILE A 117 1.28 3.48 8.64
N SER A 118 1.44 4.70 8.13
CA SER A 118 0.32 5.59 7.82
C SER A 118 -0.38 5.19 6.52
N ASP A 119 -1.54 5.82 6.28
CA ASP A 119 -2.42 5.53 5.15
C ASP A 119 -1.72 5.65 3.80
N TYR A 120 -2.13 4.83 2.85
CA TYR A 120 -1.61 4.79 1.49
C TYR A 120 -0.10 4.55 1.35
N ALA A 121 0.60 4.19 2.42
CA ALA A 121 2.01 3.81 2.32
C ALA A 121 2.18 2.45 1.63
N SER A 122 3.36 2.22 1.05
CA SER A 122 3.73 0.95 0.42
C SER A 122 5.07 0.45 0.94
N ILE A 123 5.17 -0.84 1.20
CA ILE A 123 6.41 -1.54 1.55
C ILE A 123 6.60 -2.68 0.54
N SER A 124 7.62 -2.53 -0.31
CA SER A 124 7.90 -3.49 -1.39
C SER A 124 8.62 -4.75 -0.89
N ALA A 125 8.74 -5.72 -1.79
CA ALA A 125 9.20 -7.06 -1.45
C ALA A 125 10.59 -7.07 -0.78
N GLY A 126 10.70 -7.92 0.27
CA GLY A 126 11.93 -8.17 1.01
C GLY A 126 12.44 -6.97 1.83
N SER A 127 11.64 -5.92 2.01
CA SER A 127 12.03 -4.79 2.86
C SER A 127 11.77 -5.07 4.33
N ILE A 128 12.66 -4.57 5.20
CA ILE A 128 12.62 -4.76 6.65
C ILE A 128 12.54 -3.40 7.33
N ILE A 129 11.48 -3.22 8.12
CA ILE A 129 11.21 -2.00 8.87
C ILE A 129 11.50 -2.28 10.35
N GLY A 130 12.53 -1.66 10.91
CA GLY A 130 12.94 -1.83 12.32
C GLY A 130 11.89 -1.38 13.32
N GLY A 131 12.07 -1.74 14.58
CA GLY A 131 11.11 -1.45 15.66
C GLY A 131 10.90 0.05 15.88
N HIS A 132 9.67 0.43 16.28
CA HIS A 132 9.27 1.82 16.55
C HIS A 132 9.40 2.80 15.37
N VAL A 133 9.54 2.32 14.14
CA VAL A 133 9.57 3.17 12.93
C VAL A 133 8.19 3.78 12.69
N LYS A 134 8.19 5.05 12.28
CA LYS A 134 6.98 5.73 11.78
C LYS A 134 7.16 6.02 10.29
N LEU A 135 6.24 5.51 9.49
CA LEU A 135 6.21 5.75 8.05
C LEU A 135 5.04 6.65 7.70
N GLY A 136 5.33 7.81 7.14
CA GLY A 136 4.33 8.82 6.77
C GLY A 136 3.46 8.41 5.59
N GLU A 137 2.32 9.08 5.47
CA GLU A 137 1.33 8.85 4.41
C GLU A 137 1.96 8.95 3.01
N PHE A 138 1.48 8.15 2.08
CA PHE A 138 1.94 8.11 0.68
C PHE A 138 3.41 7.77 0.49
N SER A 139 4.15 7.45 1.54
CA SER A 139 5.55 7.07 1.41
C SER A 139 5.71 5.66 0.88
N ALA A 140 6.77 5.45 0.09
CA ALA A 140 7.06 4.18 -0.54
C ALA A 140 8.45 3.67 -0.16
N ILE A 141 8.49 2.52 0.47
CA ILE A 141 9.70 1.74 0.73
C ILE A 141 9.84 0.74 -0.41
N THR A 142 10.82 0.92 -1.27
CA THR A 142 10.98 0.07 -2.45
C THR A 142 11.76 -1.22 -2.14
N LEU A 143 12.09 -2.01 -3.14
CA LEU A 143 12.60 -3.39 -2.98
C LEU A 143 13.83 -3.48 -2.07
N GLY A 144 13.82 -4.41 -1.12
CA GLY A 144 14.99 -4.78 -0.31
C GLY A 144 15.57 -3.66 0.56
N VAL A 145 14.77 -2.68 0.93
CA VAL A 145 15.20 -1.59 1.83
C VAL A 145 15.26 -2.09 3.27
N THR A 146 16.26 -1.65 4.01
CA THR A 146 16.36 -1.84 5.47
C THR A 146 16.30 -0.49 6.17
N ILE A 147 15.41 -0.37 7.16
CA ILE A 147 15.28 0.82 8.02
C ILE A 147 15.61 0.42 9.45
N LEU A 148 16.55 1.13 10.09
CA LEU A 148 16.89 0.88 11.49
C LEU A 148 15.77 1.31 12.44
N ASP A 149 15.86 0.84 13.69
CA ASP A 149 14.89 1.14 14.73
C ASP A 149 14.74 2.64 15.00
N ARG A 150 13.52 3.05 15.40
CA ARG A 150 13.19 4.41 15.85
C ARG A 150 13.37 5.52 14.83
N ILE A 151 13.37 5.20 13.56
CA ILE A 151 13.47 6.15 12.44
C ILE A 151 12.07 6.67 12.09
N ASN A 152 11.98 7.98 11.80
CA ASN A 152 10.79 8.61 11.24
C ASN A 152 11.00 8.88 9.74
N ILE A 153 10.12 8.35 8.93
CA ILE A 153 10.07 8.64 7.49
C ILE A 153 8.89 9.57 7.26
N GLY A 154 9.16 10.75 6.71
CA GLY A 154 8.15 11.75 6.40
C GLY A 154 7.16 11.30 5.32
N LYS A 155 6.09 12.08 5.11
CA LYS A 155 5.06 11.80 4.09
C LYS A 155 5.59 11.95 2.67
N ASN A 156 4.98 11.21 1.72
CA ASN A 156 5.27 11.29 0.28
C ASN A 156 6.76 11.09 -0.07
N SER A 157 7.53 10.41 0.80
CA SER A 157 8.95 10.13 0.59
C SER A 157 9.14 8.74 0.01
N VAL A 158 10.11 8.61 -0.90
CA VAL A 158 10.43 7.35 -1.56
C VAL A 158 11.85 6.94 -1.18
N ILE A 159 11.97 5.74 -0.61
CA ILE A 159 13.24 5.11 -0.30
C ILE A 159 13.56 4.11 -1.41
N GLY A 160 14.61 4.39 -2.17
CA GLY A 160 14.99 3.59 -3.32
C GLY A 160 15.57 2.23 -2.96
N ALA A 161 15.49 1.31 -3.90
CA ALA A 161 15.81 -0.10 -3.70
C ALA A 161 17.21 -0.34 -3.13
N GLY A 162 17.32 -1.32 -2.20
CA GLY A 162 18.57 -1.72 -1.56
C GLY A 162 19.16 -0.68 -0.60
N SER A 163 18.43 0.36 -0.25
CA SER A 163 18.94 1.40 0.66
C SER A 163 18.96 0.94 2.12
N LEU A 164 19.94 1.46 2.88
CA LEU A 164 20.00 1.37 4.34
C LEU A 164 19.70 2.73 4.96
N VAL A 165 18.56 2.87 5.65
CA VAL A 165 18.15 4.11 6.31
C VAL A 165 18.58 4.05 7.77
N VAL A 166 19.48 4.98 8.16
CA VAL A 166 20.10 5.04 9.50
C VAL A 166 19.73 6.32 10.28
N LYS A 167 18.92 7.20 9.70
CA LYS A 167 18.45 8.45 10.33
C LYS A 167 17.13 8.89 9.71
N ASP A 168 16.43 9.79 10.37
CA ASP A 168 15.15 10.33 9.95
C ASP A 168 15.21 10.91 8.52
N ILE A 169 14.13 10.71 7.79
CA ILE A 169 13.94 11.20 6.42
C ILE A 169 12.79 12.22 6.43
N PRO A 170 13.00 13.43 5.91
CA PRO A 170 11.95 14.44 5.85
C PRO A 170 10.86 14.09 4.84
N ASP A 171 9.80 14.92 4.80
CA ASP A 171 8.73 14.84 3.82
C ASP A 171 9.22 15.11 2.39
N ASN A 172 8.52 14.54 1.41
CA ASN A 172 8.62 14.89 0.00
C ASN A 172 10.04 14.77 -0.58
N VAL A 173 10.74 13.67 -0.30
CA VAL A 173 12.07 13.42 -0.84
C VAL A 173 12.19 12.04 -1.50
N LEU A 174 13.10 11.97 -2.46
CA LEU A 174 13.64 10.71 -2.98
C LEU A 174 15.00 10.45 -2.34
N VAL A 175 15.17 9.24 -1.82
CA VAL A 175 16.35 8.83 -1.04
C VAL A 175 16.91 7.55 -1.61
N TYR A 176 18.23 7.44 -1.74
CA TYR A 176 18.95 6.23 -2.16
C TYR A 176 20.26 6.04 -1.39
N GLY A 177 20.70 4.79 -1.33
CA GLY A 177 22.08 4.41 -0.98
C GLY A 177 22.25 3.68 0.34
N ASN A 178 23.48 3.28 0.63
CA ASN A 178 23.90 2.61 1.85
C ASN A 178 25.16 3.33 2.41
N PRO A 179 25.01 4.23 3.42
CA PRO A 179 23.77 4.70 4.00
C PRO A 179 22.97 5.61 3.03
N ALA A 180 21.66 5.67 3.25
CA ALA A 180 20.73 6.41 2.40
C ALA A 180 20.95 7.93 2.48
N LYS A 181 20.89 8.60 1.31
CA LYS A 181 21.05 10.07 1.17
C LYS A 181 19.90 10.64 0.34
N ILE A 182 19.52 11.88 0.64
CA ILE A 182 18.52 12.60 -0.14
C ILE A 182 19.13 12.90 -1.53
N ILE A 183 18.38 12.53 -2.57
CA ILE A 183 18.76 12.73 -3.98
C ILE A 183 18.09 13.97 -4.54
N ARG A 184 16.76 14.11 -4.28
CA ARG A 184 15.96 15.25 -4.74
C ARG A 184 14.67 15.38 -3.95
N LEU A 185 14.03 16.53 -4.11
CA LEU A 185 12.65 16.73 -3.66
C LEU A 185 11.67 16.00 -4.57
N ARG A 186 10.48 15.75 -4.06
CA ARG A 186 9.34 15.18 -4.77
C ARG A 186 8.15 16.13 -4.65
N ASN A 187 7.31 16.15 -5.68
CA ASN A 187 6.04 16.85 -5.63
C ASN A 187 4.94 15.95 -5.05
N GLU A 188 3.93 16.58 -4.47
CA GLU A 188 2.70 15.90 -4.11
C GLU A 188 2.03 15.33 -5.37
N GLY A 189 1.47 14.12 -5.27
CA GLY A 189 0.89 13.44 -6.44
C GLY A 189 1.90 12.74 -7.35
N GLU A 190 3.21 12.90 -7.13
CA GLU A 190 4.22 12.27 -7.95
C GLU A 190 4.23 10.75 -7.77
N LYS A 191 3.99 10.01 -8.85
CA LYS A 191 4.03 8.55 -8.84
C LYS A 191 5.45 8.03 -8.56
N PHE A 192 5.55 6.93 -7.85
CA PHE A 192 6.83 6.25 -7.63
C PHE A 192 6.99 4.99 -8.52
N LEU A 193 5.90 4.46 -9.03
CA LEU A 193 5.88 3.42 -10.07
C LEU A 193 5.59 4.06 -11.43
N LYS A 194 6.30 3.59 -12.45
CA LYS A 194 6.09 3.98 -13.86
C LYS A 194 5.00 3.15 -14.50
#